data_105f2d4a84afdf1eef6dc2f081a2bad7
#
_entry.id   105f2d4a84afdf1eef6dc2f081a2bad7
#
_cell.length_a   1.000
_cell.length_b   1.000
_cell.length_c   1.000
_cell.angle_alpha   90.00
_cell.angle_beta   90.00
_cell.angle_gamma   90.00
#
_symmetry.space_group_name_H-M   'P 1'
#
loop_
_entity.id
_entity.type
_entity.pdbx_description
1 polymer ?
#
loop_
_entity_poly.entity_id
_entity_poly.type
_entity_poly.pdbx_seq_one_letter_code
_entity_poly.pdbx_strand_id
1 'polypeptide(L)'
;MVGPGPRESIIKTLASLCPDVADEVRRDFVSRMDPEYFERFQPDTIAHHIQLASRLAPDHPCELSVLDKRAGRWEISIVAYDYFSEFAAICGVLSAFGLNIEEGRIYTFMGATPSPSPRRETLSRADRPKGRPGLSRKKIVDVFLVHPIDRTGFPAPQHNALRQTVIEIIQLLDAGRFEDARQYVNRRLVERLDKQRSAFTGLLDTVQITFDNSQSPTDTIMDIRSDDTPAFLYALANALTMRNVYITKAQIECDGAKLHDRFFVRNRDGQKLLDPTDQQQLRLTAVLIKQFTHALTWASDPAKALAAFDQFLDLIVKDQGKDGKSQALDFVSDKKTFPLLARLLGASDFLWEDFLRRQHDNLLPLLTDYQDAPLIRPQAALRKELDRVVARAKTDEARKEALNRFKDREMFRIDIKHIVEPSNNFPDFSLALSELAEVIMERSIADCSAKLEKSYGRPRLANRKPCSFAVLGLGKFGGRELGYASDIEVLFVYGGSGKTSGKQGIENSEYFERLAQELLGWIEAKQEGIFRIDVRLRP
;
A
#
# COMPACT_ATOMS: atom_id res chain seq x y z
N MET A 1 33.29 50.58 -14.40
CA MET A 1 32.58 50.07 -13.23
C MET A 1 31.53 49.07 -13.77
N VAL A 2 31.75 47.79 -13.58
CA VAL A 2 30.79 46.75 -13.94
C VAL A 2 29.60 46.94 -12.99
N GLY A 3 28.41 47.17 -13.52
CA GLY A 3 27.19 47.30 -12.69
C GLY A 3 26.95 46.04 -11.86
N PRO A 4 26.28 46.14 -10.72
CA PRO A 4 25.98 44.97 -9.89
C PRO A 4 25.25 43.92 -10.71
N GLY A 5 25.73 42.68 -10.65
CA GLY A 5 25.10 41.58 -11.34
C GLY A 5 23.63 41.39 -10.89
N PRO A 6 22.79 40.72 -11.67
CA PRO A 6 21.34 40.60 -11.40
C PRO A 6 21.01 40.19 -9.96
N ARG A 7 21.80 39.30 -9.36
CA ARG A 7 21.62 38.84 -7.97
C ARG A 7 21.94 39.92 -6.92
N GLU A 8 22.88 40.79 -7.19
CA GLU A 8 23.26 41.89 -6.27
C GLU A 8 22.19 43.00 -6.25
N SER A 9 21.53 43.25 -7.39
CA SER A 9 20.39 44.14 -7.48
C SER A 9 19.20 43.61 -6.67
N ILE A 10 18.88 42.30 -6.76
CA ILE A 10 17.82 41.65 -5.97
C ILE A 10 18.13 41.77 -4.47
N ILE A 11 19.37 41.50 -4.02
CA ILE A 11 19.76 41.60 -2.61
C ILE A 11 19.54 42.99 -2.05
N LYS A 12 19.84 44.05 -2.81
CA LYS A 12 19.59 45.45 -2.39
C LYS A 12 18.11 45.75 -2.22
N THR A 13 17.26 45.30 -3.15
CA THR A 13 15.80 45.44 -3.06
C THR A 13 15.26 44.70 -1.83
N LEU A 14 15.70 43.47 -1.60
CA LEU A 14 15.29 42.67 -0.45
C LEU A 14 15.74 43.25 0.89
N ALA A 15 16.87 43.97 0.93
CA ALA A 15 17.32 44.65 2.15
C ALA A 15 16.36 45.74 2.61
N SER A 16 15.64 46.40 1.69
CA SER A 16 14.62 47.39 2.02
C SER A 16 13.29 46.78 2.40
N LEU A 17 12.95 45.60 1.85
CA LEU A 17 11.67 44.91 2.08
C LEU A 17 11.65 44.04 3.34
N CYS A 18 12.80 43.51 3.76
CA CYS A 18 12.94 42.74 4.99
C CYS A 18 14.17 43.19 5.81
N PRO A 19 14.15 44.43 6.36
CA PRO A 19 15.28 45.00 7.08
C PRO A 19 15.63 44.25 8.36
N ASP A 20 14.66 43.61 8.99
CA ASP A 20 14.80 42.84 10.24
C ASP A 20 15.53 41.49 10.05
N VAL A 21 15.74 41.05 8.80
CA VAL A 21 16.45 39.80 8.49
C VAL A 21 17.95 40.09 8.30
N ALA A 22 18.82 39.30 8.93
CA ALA A 22 20.26 39.43 8.78
C ALA A 22 20.73 39.31 7.32
N ASP A 23 21.71 40.14 6.91
CA ASP A 23 22.22 40.15 5.53
C ASP A 23 22.78 38.79 5.09
N GLU A 24 23.38 38.05 6.01
CA GLU A 24 23.87 36.69 5.78
C GLU A 24 22.75 35.74 5.33
N VAL A 25 21.57 35.80 5.96
CA VAL A 25 20.41 34.97 5.62
C VAL A 25 19.86 35.34 4.24
N ARG A 26 19.76 36.63 3.93
CA ARG A 26 19.33 37.09 2.60
C ARG A 26 20.29 36.61 1.50
N ARG A 27 21.61 36.72 1.72
CA ARG A 27 22.64 36.28 0.76
C ARG A 27 22.65 34.77 0.60
N ASP A 28 22.52 33.98 1.69
CA ASP A 28 22.42 32.54 1.65
C ASP A 28 21.19 32.10 0.82
N PHE A 29 20.03 32.70 1.09
CA PHE A 29 18.79 32.41 0.36
C PHE A 29 18.95 32.71 -1.14
N VAL A 30 19.41 33.91 -1.53
CA VAL A 30 19.55 34.32 -2.93
C VAL A 30 20.61 33.50 -3.66
N SER A 31 21.71 33.13 -2.98
CA SER A 31 22.80 32.37 -3.60
C SER A 31 22.43 30.90 -3.89
N ARG A 32 21.58 30.32 -3.05
CA ARG A 32 21.25 28.88 -3.09
C ARG A 32 19.91 28.57 -3.76
N MET A 33 19.03 29.56 -3.93
CA MET A 33 17.74 29.37 -4.57
C MET A 33 17.88 29.23 -6.10
N ASP A 34 17.01 28.41 -6.70
CA ASP A 34 16.89 28.23 -8.15
C ASP A 34 16.66 29.58 -8.85
N PRO A 35 17.36 29.92 -9.95
CA PRO A 35 17.14 31.14 -10.71
C PRO A 35 15.68 31.36 -11.15
N GLU A 36 14.96 30.29 -11.56
CA GLU A 36 13.56 30.33 -11.97
C GLU A 36 12.63 30.85 -10.86
N TYR A 37 12.98 30.60 -9.60
CA TYR A 37 12.23 31.14 -8.44
C TYR A 37 12.15 32.66 -8.49
N PHE A 38 13.26 33.35 -8.83
CA PHE A 38 13.31 34.83 -8.90
C PHE A 38 12.59 35.41 -10.11
N GLU A 39 12.38 34.61 -11.16
CA GLU A 39 11.57 34.99 -12.32
C GLU A 39 10.07 34.85 -12.03
N ARG A 40 9.71 33.93 -11.14
CA ARG A 40 8.31 33.61 -10.83
C ARG A 40 7.69 34.50 -9.76
N PHE A 41 8.45 34.87 -8.73
CA PHE A 41 7.93 35.58 -7.58
C PHE A 41 8.35 37.06 -7.58
N GLN A 42 7.40 37.92 -7.17
CA GLN A 42 7.66 39.35 -6.98
C GLN A 42 8.55 39.58 -5.73
N PRO A 43 9.32 40.68 -5.67
CA PRO A 43 10.22 40.96 -4.57
C PRO A 43 9.57 40.92 -3.18
N ASP A 44 8.32 41.38 -3.04
CA ASP A 44 7.58 41.31 -1.76
C ASP A 44 7.31 39.88 -1.30
N THR A 45 6.94 39.00 -2.24
CA THR A 45 6.74 37.57 -1.94
C THR A 45 8.07 36.91 -1.56
N ILE A 46 9.15 37.25 -2.27
CA ILE A 46 10.50 36.74 -1.96
C ILE A 46 10.92 37.21 -0.57
N ALA A 47 10.72 38.48 -0.22
CA ALA A 47 11.01 39.03 1.10
C ALA A 47 10.22 38.29 2.19
N HIS A 48 8.93 38.01 1.95
CA HIS A 48 8.11 37.23 2.86
C HIS A 48 8.66 35.81 3.08
N HIS A 49 9.04 35.10 2.00
CA HIS A 49 9.65 33.76 2.13
C HIS A 49 10.99 33.79 2.87
N ILE A 50 11.80 34.83 2.69
CA ILE A 50 13.05 35.04 3.44
C ILE A 50 12.77 35.28 4.92
N GLN A 51 11.73 36.06 5.27
CA GLN A 51 11.29 36.24 6.66
C GLN A 51 10.89 34.93 7.31
N LEU A 52 10.13 34.09 6.62
CA LEU A 52 9.79 32.72 7.09
C LEU A 52 11.06 31.89 7.27
N ALA A 53 11.97 31.89 6.28
CA ALA A 53 13.23 31.16 6.33
C ALA A 53 14.16 31.60 7.47
N SER A 54 14.09 32.87 7.88
CA SER A 54 14.88 33.41 8.97
C SER A 54 14.45 32.94 10.36
N ARG A 55 13.21 32.47 10.50
CA ARG A 55 12.64 31.96 11.76
C ARG A 55 12.92 30.47 11.98
N LEU A 56 13.42 29.78 10.96
CA LEU A 56 13.73 28.36 11.09
C LEU A 56 14.85 28.11 12.09
N ALA A 57 14.62 27.23 13.03
CA ALA A 57 15.57 26.79 14.04
C ALA A 57 15.50 25.26 14.22
N PRO A 58 16.48 24.63 14.87
CA PRO A 58 16.45 23.18 15.10
C PRO A 58 15.21 22.68 15.86
N ASP A 59 14.67 23.49 16.74
CA ASP A 59 13.43 23.26 17.51
C ASP A 59 12.18 23.81 16.80
N HIS A 60 12.36 24.57 15.73
CA HIS A 60 11.32 25.15 14.90
C HIS A 60 11.60 24.91 13.41
N PRO A 61 11.46 23.66 12.90
CA PRO A 61 11.97 23.26 11.60
C PRO A 61 11.09 23.68 10.40
N CYS A 62 9.93 24.30 10.64
CA CYS A 62 8.96 24.67 9.62
C CYS A 62 8.22 25.96 9.96
N GLU A 63 8.03 26.80 8.97
CA GLU A 63 7.16 27.96 8.97
C GLU A 63 6.13 27.86 7.85
N LEU A 64 4.90 28.31 8.12
CA LEU A 64 3.80 28.29 7.15
C LEU A 64 3.01 29.59 7.18
N SER A 65 2.70 30.14 6.00
CA SER A 65 1.77 31.26 5.84
C SER A 65 0.59 30.87 4.93
N VAL A 66 -0.56 31.49 5.20
CA VAL A 66 -1.79 31.33 4.40
C VAL A 66 -2.27 32.72 4.02
N LEU A 67 -2.36 32.99 2.72
CA LEU A 67 -2.78 34.28 2.14
C LEU A 67 -4.04 34.10 1.30
N ASP A 68 -5.05 34.92 1.54
CA ASP A 68 -6.26 34.97 0.71
C ASP A 68 -5.95 35.61 -0.65
N LYS A 69 -6.15 34.89 -1.74
CA LYS A 69 -5.98 35.37 -3.13
C LYS A 69 -7.31 35.76 -3.79
N ARG A 70 -8.37 35.86 -3.01
CA ARG A 70 -9.75 36.13 -3.47
C ARG A 70 -10.37 34.97 -4.30
N ALA A 71 -11.62 35.09 -4.65
CA ALA A 71 -12.38 34.09 -5.41
C ALA A 71 -12.36 32.67 -4.81
N GLY A 72 -12.24 32.54 -3.48
CA GLY A 72 -12.21 31.26 -2.78
C GLY A 72 -10.89 30.48 -2.94
N ARG A 73 -9.79 31.17 -3.28
CA ARG A 73 -8.45 30.58 -3.42
C ARG A 73 -7.49 31.12 -2.35
N TRP A 74 -6.61 30.26 -1.88
CA TRP A 74 -5.60 30.58 -0.90
C TRP A 74 -4.22 30.16 -1.38
N GLU A 75 -3.24 31.01 -1.13
CA GLU A 75 -1.83 30.68 -1.31
C GLU A 75 -1.26 30.21 0.02
N ILE A 76 -0.71 29.03 0.02
CA ILE A 76 -0.05 28.41 1.18
C ILE A 76 1.44 28.35 0.85
N SER A 77 2.25 29.11 1.60
CA SER A 77 3.71 29.05 1.50
C SER A 77 4.26 28.30 2.70
N ILE A 78 5.05 27.27 2.46
CA ILE A 78 5.71 26.43 3.46
C ILE A 78 7.20 26.60 3.27
N VAL A 79 7.91 26.99 4.33
CA VAL A 79 9.36 27.06 4.36
C VAL A 79 9.86 26.16 5.47
N ALA A 80 10.64 25.15 5.12
CA ALA A 80 11.13 24.15 6.06
C ALA A 80 12.56 23.71 5.72
N TYR A 81 13.16 22.87 6.58
CA TYR A 81 14.33 22.12 6.16
C TYR A 81 13.90 20.95 5.26
N ASP A 82 14.74 20.59 4.28
CA ASP A 82 14.52 19.48 3.36
C ASP A 82 14.59 18.14 4.10
N TYR A 83 13.47 17.43 4.17
CA TYR A 83 13.35 16.12 4.78
C TYR A 83 12.88 15.07 3.77
N PHE A 84 13.27 13.84 4.01
CA PHE A 84 12.77 12.71 3.24
C PHE A 84 11.24 12.58 3.39
N SER A 85 10.51 12.36 2.30
CA SER A 85 9.03 12.27 2.24
C SER A 85 8.27 13.55 2.56
N GLU A 86 8.91 14.68 2.68
CA GLU A 86 8.27 15.95 3.07
C GLU A 86 7.17 16.36 2.09
N PHE A 87 7.47 16.40 0.79
CA PHE A 87 6.51 16.78 -0.24
C PHE A 87 5.26 15.87 -0.20
N ALA A 88 5.46 14.55 -0.07
CA ALA A 88 4.35 13.61 0.08
C ALA A 88 3.49 13.94 1.29
N ALA A 89 4.11 14.18 2.44
CA ALA A 89 3.41 14.49 3.68
C ALA A 89 2.61 15.80 3.58
N ILE A 90 3.18 16.85 2.97
CA ILE A 90 2.50 18.12 2.72
C ILE A 90 1.28 17.93 1.81
N CYS A 91 1.43 17.25 0.66
CA CYS A 91 0.32 16.96 -0.23
C CYS A 91 -0.80 16.17 0.46
N GLY A 92 -0.43 15.21 1.31
CA GLY A 92 -1.37 14.42 2.10
C GLY A 92 -2.13 15.27 3.12
N VAL A 93 -1.46 16.20 3.79
CA VAL A 93 -2.11 17.14 4.73
C VAL A 93 -3.08 18.06 3.99
N LEU A 94 -2.67 18.67 2.89
CA LEU A 94 -3.56 19.54 2.10
C LEU A 94 -4.82 18.78 1.67
N SER A 95 -4.66 17.56 1.18
CA SER A 95 -5.78 16.68 0.83
C SER A 95 -6.67 16.34 2.03
N ALA A 96 -6.08 16.06 3.21
CA ALA A 96 -6.82 15.77 4.44
C ALA A 96 -7.62 16.97 4.96
N PHE A 97 -7.16 18.20 4.70
CA PHE A 97 -7.92 19.43 4.96
C PHE A 97 -8.98 19.72 3.88
N GLY A 98 -9.10 18.88 2.87
CA GLY A 98 -10.07 19.05 1.77
C GLY A 98 -9.70 20.20 0.85
N LEU A 99 -8.42 20.46 0.71
CA LEU A 99 -7.88 21.46 -0.19
C LEU A 99 -7.44 20.78 -1.50
N ASN A 100 -7.98 21.24 -2.62
CA ASN A 100 -7.50 20.87 -3.94
C ASN A 100 -6.39 21.81 -4.37
N ILE A 101 -5.31 21.26 -4.92
CA ILE A 101 -4.15 22.00 -5.38
C ILE A 101 -4.37 22.39 -6.84
N GLU A 102 -4.56 23.69 -7.13
CA GLU A 102 -4.62 24.23 -8.49
C GLU A 102 -3.24 24.43 -9.08
N GLU A 103 -2.32 25.00 -8.29
CA GLU A 103 -0.93 25.18 -8.66
C GLU A 103 -0.02 24.80 -7.47
N GLY A 104 1.11 24.17 -7.77
CA GLY A 104 2.15 23.87 -6.81
C GLY A 104 3.53 24.17 -7.41
N ARG A 105 4.38 24.80 -6.63
CA ARG A 105 5.77 25.11 -6.98
C ARG A 105 6.66 24.76 -5.80
N ILE A 106 7.54 23.84 -6.01
CA ILE A 106 8.46 23.32 -5.00
C ILE A 106 9.87 23.71 -5.41
N TYR A 107 10.61 24.33 -4.51
CA TYR A 107 11.98 24.76 -4.72
C TYR A 107 12.86 24.31 -3.56
N THR A 108 13.91 23.56 -3.87
CA THR A 108 14.90 23.13 -2.88
C THR A 108 16.20 23.91 -3.06
N PHE A 109 16.80 24.35 -1.97
CA PHE A 109 18.09 25.03 -1.98
C PHE A 109 19.16 24.16 -2.67
N MET A 110 19.85 24.76 -3.66
CA MET A 110 21.02 24.15 -4.29
C MET A 110 22.25 24.21 -3.37
N GLY A 111 23.17 23.24 -3.48
CA GLY A 111 24.46 23.25 -2.77
C GLY A 111 24.68 22.08 -1.82
N ALA A 112 25.98 21.79 -1.60
CA ALA A 112 26.50 20.57 -1.03
C ALA A 112 26.00 20.26 0.39
N THR A 113 25.22 19.24 0.51
CA THR A 113 25.36 18.05 1.38
C THR A 113 24.15 17.17 1.17
N PRO A 114 24.30 15.90 0.76
CA PRO A 114 23.20 14.96 0.82
C PRO A 114 22.81 14.79 2.28
N SER A 115 21.53 14.95 2.58
CA SER A 115 20.98 14.48 3.85
C SER A 115 21.30 12.99 3.97
N PRO A 116 21.85 12.48 5.08
CA PRO A 116 22.18 11.08 5.20
C PRO A 116 20.90 10.26 5.03
N SER A 117 20.89 9.41 4.01
CA SER A 117 19.87 8.35 3.87
C SER A 117 19.78 7.59 5.19
N PRO A 118 18.59 7.21 5.64
CA PRO A 118 18.47 6.35 6.80
C PRO A 118 19.03 4.96 6.48
N ARG A 119 20.34 4.78 6.68
CA ARG A 119 20.85 3.43 6.96
C ARG A 119 20.20 2.99 8.26
N ARG A 120 19.65 1.80 8.28
CA ARG A 120 19.31 1.04 9.49
C ARG A 120 20.59 0.78 10.31
N GLU A 121 21.14 1.81 10.90
CA GLU A 121 22.18 1.69 11.91
C GLU A 121 21.85 2.69 13.00
N THR A 122 21.66 2.16 14.18
CA THR A 122 21.58 2.85 15.47
C THR A 122 22.81 3.72 15.68
N LEU A 123 22.79 4.94 15.15
CA LEU A 123 23.81 5.93 15.49
C LEU A 123 23.41 6.60 16.80
N SER A 124 24.26 6.44 17.78
CA SER A 124 24.12 7.05 19.09
C SER A 124 24.10 8.57 18.97
N ARG A 125 23.42 9.23 19.90
CA ARG A 125 23.28 10.69 20.00
C ARG A 125 24.62 11.47 20.09
N ALA A 126 25.75 10.76 20.20
CA ALA A 126 27.09 11.33 20.41
C ALA A 126 27.83 11.74 19.12
N ASP A 127 27.41 11.28 17.95
CA ASP A 127 28.13 11.48 16.68
C ASP A 127 27.57 12.60 15.78
N ARG A 128 26.81 13.55 16.34
CA ARG A 128 26.37 14.73 15.57
C ARG A 128 27.54 15.70 15.40
N PRO A 129 27.90 16.09 14.16
CA PRO A 129 28.92 17.12 13.97
C PRO A 129 28.46 18.43 14.60
N LYS A 130 29.29 18.98 15.49
CA LYS A 130 29.11 20.31 16.10
C LYS A 130 29.46 21.41 15.08
N GLY A 131 28.57 21.60 14.05
CA GLY A 131 28.62 22.77 13.16
C GLY A 131 27.56 23.77 13.58
N ARG A 132 27.82 25.07 13.35
CA ARG A 132 26.87 26.17 13.66
C ARG A 132 25.47 25.79 13.13
N PRO A 133 24.43 25.74 13.97
CA PRO A 133 23.10 25.30 13.56
C PRO A 133 22.48 26.38 12.66
N GLY A 134 22.01 26.01 11.48
CA GLY A 134 21.11 26.82 10.68
C GLY A 134 21.52 27.10 9.23
N LEU A 135 22.81 27.36 8.93
CA LEU A 135 23.26 27.78 7.60
C LEU A 135 23.63 26.63 6.63
N SER A 136 23.88 25.42 7.12
CA SER A 136 24.34 24.30 6.28
C SER A 136 23.22 23.34 5.82
N ARG A 137 22.06 23.33 6.47
CA ARG A 137 20.94 22.46 6.09
C ARG A 137 20.25 23.00 4.83
N LYS A 138 19.88 22.10 3.91
CA LYS A 138 19.02 22.46 2.78
C LYS A 138 17.66 22.91 3.32
N LYS A 139 17.11 23.92 2.67
CA LYS A 139 15.76 24.42 2.92
C LYS A 139 14.91 24.22 1.69
N ILE A 140 13.62 24.13 1.88
CA ILE A 140 12.62 24.16 0.81
C ILE A 140 11.78 25.43 0.91
N VAL A 141 11.22 25.84 -0.21
CA VAL A 141 10.13 26.81 -0.32
C VAL A 141 9.06 26.21 -1.21
N ASP A 142 7.98 25.76 -0.61
CA ASP A 142 6.84 25.18 -1.30
C ASP A 142 5.69 26.16 -1.30
N VAL A 143 5.17 26.48 -2.47
CA VAL A 143 4.06 27.42 -2.64
C VAL A 143 2.93 26.73 -3.38
N PHE A 144 1.78 26.64 -2.73
CA PHE A 144 0.57 26.01 -3.27
C PHE A 144 -0.54 27.04 -3.40
N LEU A 145 -1.17 27.12 -4.56
CA LEU A 145 -2.45 27.76 -4.73
C LEU A 145 -3.54 26.69 -4.60
N VAL A 146 -4.42 26.85 -3.61
CA VAL A 146 -5.42 25.84 -3.27
C VAL A 146 -6.84 26.41 -3.19
N HIS A 147 -7.84 25.56 -3.35
CA HIS A 147 -9.23 25.88 -3.05
C HIS A 147 -9.91 24.72 -2.30
N PRO A 148 -10.89 24.99 -1.41
CA PRO A 148 -11.68 23.94 -0.77
C PRO A 148 -12.54 23.17 -1.77
N ILE A 149 -12.51 21.84 -1.70
CA ILE A 149 -13.27 20.95 -2.59
C ILE A 149 -14.79 21.16 -2.41
N ASP A 150 -15.23 21.39 -1.17
CA ASP A 150 -16.65 21.51 -0.81
C ASP A 150 -17.22 22.94 -0.92
N ARG A 151 -16.41 23.89 -1.37
CA ARG A 151 -16.77 25.33 -1.49
C ARG A 151 -17.25 25.97 -0.17
N THR A 152 -17.01 25.34 0.97
CA THR A 152 -17.44 25.86 2.31
C THR A 152 -16.55 27.01 2.82
N GLY A 153 -15.50 27.35 2.07
CA GLY A 153 -14.48 28.31 2.47
C GLY A 153 -13.38 27.68 3.33
N PHE A 154 -12.36 28.48 3.63
CA PHE A 154 -11.22 28.07 4.43
C PHE A 154 -10.99 29.13 5.53
N PRO A 155 -11.71 29.05 6.68
CA PRO A 155 -11.68 30.08 7.71
C PRO A 155 -10.43 30.01 8.60
N ALA A 156 -10.09 31.12 9.27
CA ALA A 156 -8.91 31.27 10.11
C ALA A 156 -8.65 30.15 11.13
N PRO A 157 -9.65 29.54 11.80
CA PRO A 157 -9.40 28.38 12.66
C PRO A 157 -8.81 27.18 11.91
N GLN A 158 -9.20 26.96 10.64
CA GLN A 158 -8.63 25.90 9.80
C GLN A 158 -7.20 26.22 9.36
N HIS A 159 -6.87 27.51 9.14
CA HIS A 159 -5.49 27.92 8.86
C HIS A 159 -4.55 27.55 10.02
N ASN A 160 -4.99 27.80 11.26
CA ASN A 160 -4.22 27.46 12.45
C ASN A 160 -4.08 25.94 12.63
N ALA A 161 -5.16 25.20 12.40
CA ALA A 161 -5.14 23.74 12.45
C ALA A 161 -4.21 23.15 11.38
N LEU A 162 -4.24 23.68 10.15
CA LEU A 162 -3.34 23.28 9.08
C LEU A 162 -1.87 23.54 9.48
N ARG A 163 -1.58 24.76 9.95
CA ARG A 163 -0.21 25.13 10.40
C ARG A 163 0.29 24.14 11.46
N GLN A 164 -0.51 23.90 12.49
CA GLN A 164 -0.15 23.00 13.58
C GLN A 164 0.11 21.58 13.06
N THR A 165 -0.77 21.08 12.19
CA THR A 165 -0.63 19.73 11.60
C THR A 165 0.64 19.60 10.75
N VAL A 166 0.96 20.61 9.92
CA VAL A 166 2.19 20.59 9.11
C VAL A 166 3.43 20.61 10.02
N ILE A 167 3.46 21.47 11.05
CA ILE A 167 4.57 21.52 12.01
C ILE A 167 4.75 20.16 12.72
N GLU A 168 3.69 19.55 13.22
CA GLU A 168 3.73 18.23 13.88
C GLU A 168 4.32 17.16 12.95
N ILE A 169 3.91 17.13 11.69
CA ILE A 169 4.42 16.17 10.71
C ILE A 169 5.89 16.42 10.41
N ILE A 170 6.29 17.68 10.17
CA ILE A 170 7.70 18.01 9.93
C ILE A 170 8.57 17.66 11.14
N GLN A 171 8.07 17.81 12.36
CA GLN A 171 8.77 17.37 13.57
C GLN A 171 8.93 15.84 13.63
N LEU A 172 7.91 15.08 13.19
CA LEU A 172 8.03 13.62 13.06
C LEU A 172 9.11 13.23 12.03
N LEU A 173 9.14 13.93 10.90
CA LEU A 173 10.16 13.71 9.86
C LEU A 173 11.57 14.08 10.35
N ASP A 174 11.72 15.19 11.08
CA ASP A 174 13.00 15.59 11.70
C ASP A 174 13.49 14.55 12.72
N ALA A 175 12.57 13.92 13.45
CA ALA A 175 12.86 12.83 14.37
C ALA A 175 13.15 11.48 13.69
N GLY A 176 13.04 11.41 12.35
CA GLY A 176 13.21 10.16 11.58
C GLY A 176 12.03 9.18 11.72
N ARG A 177 10.86 9.65 12.21
CA ARG A 177 9.65 8.86 12.44
C ARG A 177 8.73 8.89 11.21
N PHE A 178 9.25 8.44 10.07
CA PHE A 178 8.56 8.52 8.77
C PHE A 178 7.24 7.74 8.74
N GLU A 179 7.23 6.55 9.36
CA GLU A 179 6.04 5.70 9.41
C GLU A 179 4.92 6.34 10.24
N ASP A 180 5.27 6.97 11.37
CA ASP A 180 4.30 7.66 12.21
C ASP A 180 3.71 8.89 11.49
N ALA A 181 4.54 9.64 10.75
CA ALA A 181 4.09 10.76 9.93
C ALA A 181 3.10 10.27 8.84
N ARG A 182 3.41 9.16 8.17
CA ARG A 182 2.55 8.54 7.15
C ARG A 182 1.23 8.08 7.74
N GLN A 183 1.23 7.38 8.87
CA GLN A 183 0.02 6.92 9.56
C GLN A 183 -0.83 8.10 10.03
N TYR A 184 -0.20 9.18 10.51
CA TYR A 184 -0.91 10.38 10.91
C TYR A 184 -1.66 11.02 9.73
N VAL A 185 -0.98 11.19 8.58
CA VAL A 185 -1.60 11.71 7.35
C VAL A 185 -2.72 10.80 6.87
N ASN A 186 -2.48 9.50 6.78
CA ASN A 186 -3.46 8.52 6.35
C ASN A 186 -4.75 8.60 7.19
N ARG A 187 -4.64 8.63 8.52
CA ARG A 187 -5.79 8.73 9.42
C ARG A 187 -6.64 9.96 9.13
N ARG A 188 -6.01 11.12 8.95
CA ARG A 188 -6.72 12.36 8.64
C ARG A 188 -7.37 12.36 7.25
N LEU A 189 -6.69 11.75 6.29
CA LEU A 189 -7.21 11.62 4.93
C LEU A 189 -8.49 10.80 4.87
N VAL A 190 -8.59 9.74 5.68
CA VAL A 190 -9.81 8.91 5.81
C VAL A 190 -11.02 9.71 6.22
N GLU A 191 -10.87 10.44 7.33
CA GLU A 191 -11.97 11.24 7.90
C GLU A 191 -12.55 12.20 6.85
N ARG A 192 -11.75 12.56 5.85
CA ARG A 192 -12.17 13.43 4.76
C ARG A 192 -12.78 12.68 3.58
N LEU A 193 -12.16 11.59 3.13
CA LEU A 193 -12.64 10.81 1.99
C LEU A 193 -14.00 10.17 2.27
N ASP A 194 -14.27 9.77 3.51
CA ASP A 194 -15.59 9.27 3.93
C ASP A 194 -16.73 10.28 3.69
N LYS A 195 -16.44 11.57 3.80
CA LYS A 195 -17.40 12.64 3.54
C LYS A 195 -17.63 12.93 2.05
N GLN A 196 -16.77 12.42 1.17
CA GLN A 196 -16.77 12.70 -0.27
C GLN A 196 -17.28 11.56 -1.15
N ARG A 197 -17.77 10.46 -0.59
CA ARG A 197 -18.17 9.23 -1.32
C ARG A 197 -19.08 9.41 -2.53
N SER A 198 -19.75 10.55 -2.70
CA SER A 198 -20.71 10.77 -3.79
C SER A 198 -20.18 11.55 -5.01
N ALA A 199 -18.93 12.02 -5.00
CA ALA A 199 -18.47 13.00 -5.99
C ALA A 199 -17.79 12.40 -7.24
N PHE A 200 -17.33 11.14 -7.21
CA PHE A 200 -16.49 10.56 -8.26
C PHE A 200 -17.09 9.28 -8.84
N THR A 201 -17.98 9.41 -9.83
CA THR A 201 -18.60 8.27 -10.54
C THR A 201 -18.18 8.16 -12.01
N GLY A 202 -17.24 8.98 -12.47
CA GLY A 202 -16.78 9.02 -13.87
C GLY A 202 -15.76 7.94 -14.23
N LEU A 203 -15.64 7.66 -15.53
CA LEU A 203 -14.54 6.85 -16.08
C LEU A 203 -13.29 7.74 -16.16
N LEU A 204 -12.13 7.23 -15.71
CA LEU A 204 -10.85 7.91 -15.92
C LEU A 204 -10.44 7.91 -17.39
N ASP A 205 -9.96 9.07 -17.85
CA ASP A 205 -9.26 9.16 -19.13
C ASP A 205 -7.89 8.48 -19.05
N THR A 206 -7.27 8.29 -20.21
CA THR A 206 -5.95 7.67 -20.32
C THR A 206 -4.90 8.50 -19.61
N VAL A 207 -4.19 7.90 -18.66
CA VAL A 207 -3.03 8.54 -18.01
C VAL A 207 -1.85 8.52 -18.96
N GLN A 208 -1.32 9.71 -19.28
CA GLN A 208 -0.13 9.87 -20.11
C GLN A 208 1.07 10.22 -19.23
N ILE A 209 2.14 9.43 -19.33
CA ILE A 209 3.38 9.66 -18.57
C ILE A 209 4.56 9.59 -19.51
N THR A 210 5.33 10.69 -19.57
CA THR A 210 6.52 10.80 -20.38
C THR A 210 7.73 11.18 -19.53
N PHE A 211 8.91 10.76 -19.96
CA PHE A 211 10.19 11.10 -19.33
C PHE A 211 11.06 11.87 -20.32
N ASP A 212 11.64 12.98 -19.86
CA ASP A 212 12.56 13.81 -20.63
C ASP A 212 13.88 13.98 -19.87
N ASN A 213 14.97 13.59 -20.49
CA ASN A 213 16.32 13.70 -19.98
C ASN A 213 17.13 14.83 -20.65
N SER A 214 16.52 15.58 -21.58
CA SER A 214 17.21 16.62 -22.36
C SER A 214 17.02 18.03 -21.82
N GLN A 215 15.85 18.35 -21.26
CA GLN A 215 15.50 19.71 -20.83
C GLN A 215 16.15 20.14 -19.52
N SER A 216 16.56 19.23 -18.64
CA SER A 216 17.29 19.57 -17.42
C SER A 216 18.72 19.01 -17.49
N PRO A 217 19.75 19.73 -17.07
CA PRO A 217 21.10 19.21 -17.00
C PRO A 217 21.29 18.16 -15.91
N THR A 218 20.51 18.21 -14.83
CA THR A 218 20.71 17.44 -13.61
C THR A 218 19.57 16.49 -13.25
N ASP A 219 18.37 16.68 -13.80
CA ASP A 219 17.16 15.95 -13.41
C ASP A 219 16.56 15.22 -14.61
N THR A 220 15.86 14.13 -14.35
CA THR A 220 14.89 13.56 -15.28
C THR A 220 13.56 14.26 -15.03
N ILE A 221 12.92 14.76 -16.08
CA ILE A 221 11.58 15.34 -15.99
C ILE A 221 10.57 14.23 -16.26
N MET A 222 9.67 14.02 -15.29
CA MET A 222 8.50 13.13 -15.42
C MET A 222 7.26 13.99 -15.58
N ASP A 223 6.67 13.98 -16.76
CA ASP A 223 5.44 14.69 -17.11
C ASP A 223 4.24 13.74 -16.99
N ILE A 224 3.20 14.14 -16.25
CA ILE A 224 1.97 13.37 -16.05
C ILE A 224 0.78 14.20 -16.49
N ARG A 225 -0.04 13.65 -17.40
CA ARG A 225 -1.31 14.23 -17.82
C ARG A 225 -2.44 13.25 -17.56
N SER A 226 -3.45 13.68 -16.82
CA SER A 226 -4.56 12.82 -16.40
C SER A 226 -5.74 13.63 -15.89
N ASP A 227 -6.83 12.96 -15.55
CA ASP A 227 -7.89 13.58 -14.73
C ASP A 227 -7.43 13.76 -13.30
N ASP A 228 -8.00 14.73 -12.57
CA ASP A 228 -7.75 14.88 -11.14
C ASP A 228 -8.40 13.73 -10.35
N THR A 229 -7.67 13.21 -9.37
CA THR A 229 -8.17 12.16 -8.46
C THR A 229 -7.73 12.43 -7.02
N PRO A 230 -8.57 12.09 -6.02
CA PRO A 230 -8.25 12.34 -4.62
C PRO A 230 -6.93 11.70 -4.19
N ALA A 231 -6.14 12.42 -3.41
CA ALA A 231 -4.89 11.95 -2.81
C ALA A 231 -3.82 11.43 -3.80
N PHE A 232 -3.96 11.67 -5.12
CA PHE A 232 -3.01 11.17 -6.12
C PHE A 232 -1.57 11.65 -5.87
N LEU A 233 -1.40 12.95 -5.66
CA LEU A 233 -0.06 13.53 -5.41
C LEU A 233 0.60 12.93 -4.17
N TYR A 234 -0.17 12.71 -3.10
CA TYR A 234 0.30 12.04 -1.90
C TYR A 234 0.76 10.61 -2.17
N ALA A 235 -0.08 9.82 -2.80
CA ALA A 235 0.22 8.42 -3.09
C ALA A 235 1.40 8.28 -4.06
N LEU A 236 1.46 9.11 -5.11
CA LEU A 236 2.56 9.11 -6.06
C LEU A 236 3.88 9.49 -5.39
N ALA A 237 3.90 10.58 -4.63
CA ALA A 237 5.11 11.06 -3.96
C ALA A 237 5.63 10.03 -2.94
N ASN A 238 4.75 9.35 -2.20
CA ASN A 238 5.12 8.23 -1.33
C ASN A 238 5.75 7.08 -2.12
N ALA A 239 5.13 6.67 -3.21
CA ALA A 239 5.62 5.57 -4.02
C ALA A 239 6.98 5.88 -4.68
N LEU A 240 7.21 7.11 -5.13
CA LEU A 240 8.51 7.57 -5.63
C LEU A 240 9.56 7.50 -4.52
N THR A 241 9.23 8.02 -3.34
CA THR A 241 10.10 8.01 -2.17
C THR A 241 10.50 6.59 -1.75
N MET A 242 9.54 5.66 -1.69
CA MET A 242 9.81 4.25 -1.35
C MET A 242 10.73 3.56 -2.36
N ARG A 243 10.76 4.03 -3.61
CA ARG A 243 11.65 3.54 -4.68
C ARG A 243 12.97 4.31 -4.78
N ASN A 244 13.28 5.12 -3.76
CA ASN A 244 14.47 5.98 -3.72
C ASN A 244 14.56 6.94 -4.93
N VAL A 245 13.42 7.42 -5.38
CA VAL A 245 13.30 8.49 -6.37
C VAL A 245 12.99 9.78 -5.63
N TYR A 246 13.88 10.76 -5.77
CA TYR A 246 13.80 12.04 -5.07
C TYR A 246 13.20 13.09 -5.99
N ILE A 247 12.19 13.81 -5.51
CA ILE A 247 11.60 14.97 -6.17
C ILE A 247 12.41 16.18 -5.76
N THR A 248 13.11 16.82 -6.70
CA THR A 248 13.90 18.02 -6.47
C THR A 248 13.11 19.30 -6.75
N LYS A 249 12.10 19.20 -7.62
CA LYS A 249 11.22 20.28 -8.01
C LYS A 249 9.91 19.69 -8.53
N ALA A 250 8.79 20.34 -8.29
CA ALA A 250 7.52 19.97 -8.88
C ALA A 250 6.79 21.22 -9.39
N GLN A 251 6.09 21.05 -10.50
CA GLN A 251 5.17 22.02 -11.09
C GLN A 251 3.84 21.31 -11.27
N ILE A 252 2.84 21.75 -10.53
CA ILE A 252 1.50 21.16 -10.51
C ILE A 252 0.59 22.19 -11.11
N GLU A 253 -0.19 21.81 -12.12
CA GLU A 253 -1.14 22.69 -12.81
C GLU A 253 -2.43 21.93 -13.04
N CYS A 254 -3.54 22.53 -12.62
CA CYS A 254 -4.87 21.99 -12.82
C CYS A 254 -5.70 22.97 -13.66
N ASP A 255 -6.23 22.50 -14.78
CA ASP A 255 -7.20 23.24 -15.59
C ASP A 255 -8.55 22.50 -15.60
N GLY A 256 -9.43 22.93 -14.72
CA GLY A 256 -10.70 22.24 -14.47
C GLY A 256 -10.50 20.85 -13.87
N ALA A 257 -10.85 19.80 -14.62
CA ALA A 257 -10.68 18.41 -14.20
C ALA A 257 -9.39 17.76 -14.74
N LYS A 258 -8.57 18.47 -15.49
CA LYS A 258 -7.33 17.94 -16.09
C LYS A 258 -6.12 18.41 -15.31
N LEU A 259 -5.25 17.46 -15.00
CA LEU A 259 -3.95 17.70 -14.38
C LEU A 259 -2.83 17.68 -15.41
N HIS A 260 -1.88 18.57 -15.23
CA HIS A 260 -0.59 18.54 -15.88
C HIS A 260 0.49 18.71 -14.81
N ASP A 261 1.03 17.61 -14.34
CA ASP A 261 2.05 17.59 -13.29
C ASP A 261 3.42 17.30 -13.89
N ARG A 262 4.40 18.11 -13.54
CA ARG A 262 5.78 17.97 -13.99
C ARG A 262 6.69 17.83 -12.77
N PHE A 263 7.31 16.66 -12.62
CA PHE A 263 8.24 16.35 -11.54
C PHE A 263 9.67 16.29 -12.07
N PHE A 264 10.58 16.98 -11.39
CA PHE A 264 12.02 16.87 -11.60
C PHE A 264 12.57 15.86 -10.61
N VAL A 265 13.07 14.73 -11.09
CA VAL A 265 13.41 13.59 -10.25
C VAL A 265 14.83 13.11 -10.46
N ARG A 266 15.42 12.55 -9.39
CA ARG A 266 16.74 11.90 -9.37
C ARG A 266 16.66 10.57 -8.64
N ASN A 267 17.62 9.69 -8.96
CA ASN A 267 17.81 8.46 -8.21
C ASN A 267 18.48 8.74 -6.85
N ARG A 268 18.72 7.69 -6.07
CA ARG A 268 19.37 7.75 -4.74
C ARG A 268 20.76 8.38 -4.78
N ASP A 269 21.49 8.24 -5.89
CA ASP A 269 22.85 8.75 -6.07
C ASP A 269 22.86 10.20 -6.58
N GLY A 270 21.70 10.83 -6.67
CA GLY A 270 21.52 12.20 -7.15
C GLY A 270 21.67 12.35 -8.66
N GLN A 271 21.54 11.26 -9.42
CA GLN A 271 21.69 11.22 -10.87
C GLN A 271 20.34 11.10 -11.57
N LYS A 272 20.30 11.41 -12.87
CA LYS A 272 19.13 11.19 -13.72
C LYS A 272 18.73 9.72 -13.79
N LEU A 273 17.45 9.48 -14.01
CA LEU A 273 16.89 8.16 -14.30
C LEU A 273 17.04 7.86 -15.81
N LEU A 274 18.15 7.27 -16.18
CA LEU A 274 18.48 7.00 -17.58
C LEU A 274 18.07 5.60 -18.03
N ASP A 275 17.93 4.64 -17.10
CA ASP A 275 17.54 3.28 -17.42
C ASP A 275 16.08 3.22 -17.89
N PRO A 276 15.80 2.74 -19.12
CA PRO A 276 14.45 2.57 -19.62
C PRO A 276 13.58 1.63 -18.75
N THR A 277 14.19 0.67 -18.07
CA THR A 277 13.51 -0.28 -17.19
C THR A 277 12.97 0.46 -15.95
N ASP A 278 13.79 1.31 -15.32
CA ASP A 278 13.36 2.13 -14.18
C ASP A 278 12.24 3.08 -14.58
N GLN A 279 12.35 3.74 -15.73
CA GLN A 279 11.30 4.61 -16.25
C GLN A 279 9.99 3.86 -16.52
N GLN A 280 10.09 2.64 -17.07
CA GLN A 280 8.90 1.81 -17.32
C GLN A 280 8.24 1.36 -16.01
N GLN A 281 9.01 1.00 -15.00
CA GLN A 281 8.50 0.66 -13.67
C GLN A 281 7.82 1.85 -13.00
N LEU A 282 8.40 3.05 -13.10
CA LEU A 282 7.79 4.27 -12.57
C LEU A 282 6.52 4.65 -13.33
N ARG A 283 6.50 4.48 -14.66
CA ARG A 283 5.29 4.69 -15.46
C ARG A 283 4.16 3.77 -15.01
N LEU A 284 4.44 2.47 -14.89
CA LEU A 284 3.47 1.49 -14.41
C LEU A 284 2.99 1.84 -13.00
N THR A 285 3.90 2.16 -12.11
CA THR A 285 3.59 2.59 -10.73
C THR A 285 2.62 3.77 -10.71
N ALA A 286 2.91 4.81 -11.47
CA ALA A 286 2.06 6.01 -11.48
C ALA A 286 0.67 5.74 -12.09
N VAL A 287 0.58 4.90 -13.13
CA VAL A 287 -0.70 4.47 -13.70
C VAL A 287 -1.51 3.67 -12.68
N LEU A 288 -0.90 2.69 -12.00
CA LEU A 288 -1.56 1.88 -10.98
C LEU A 288 -2.07 2.73 -9.82
N ILE A 289 -1.26 3.68 -9.33
CA ILE A 289 -1.65 4.61 -8.28
C ILE A 289 -2.83 5.47 -8.72
N LYS A 290 -2.79 5.99 -9.94
CA LYS A 290 -3.86 6.83 -10.47
C LYS A 290 -5.19 6.09 -10.53
N GLN A 291 -5.19 4.87 -11.05
CA GLN A 291 -6.36 4.01 -11.09
C GLN A 291 -6.87 3.67 -9.69
N PHE A 292 -5.96 3.35 -8.78
CA PHE A 292 -6.32 2.99 -7.42
C PHE A 292 -6.86 4.18 -6.61
N THR A 293 -6.24 5.36 -6.70
CA THR A 293 -6.72 6.56 -5.99
C THR A 293 -8.10 6.99 -6.47
N HIS A 294 -8.41 6.82 -7.75
CA HIS A 294 -9.78 6.98 -8.26
C HIS A 294 -10.75 5.97 -7.60
N ALA A 295 -10.32 4.74 -7.40
CA ALA A 295 -11.13 3.69 -6.80
C ALA A 295 -11.25 3.79 -5.26
N LEU A 296 -10.49 4.65 -4.57
CA LEU A 296 -10.53 4.78 -3.11
C LEU A 296 -11.92 5.09 -2.54
N THR A 297 -12.76 5.78 -3.31
CA THR A 297 -14.15 6.08 -2.90
C THR A 297 -15.02 4.84 -2.72
N TRP A 298 -14.63 3.68 -3.24
CA TRP A 298 -15.30 2.40 -3.08
C TRP A 298 -14.84 1.61 -1.86
N ALA A 299 -13.70 2.00 -1.25
CA ALA A 299 -13.18 1.35 -0.06
C ALA A 299 -14.06 1.63 1.16
N SER A 300 -14.23 0.64 2.04
CA SER A 300 -14.88 0.83 3.35
C SER A 300 -14.02 1.70 4.28
N ASP A 301 -12.69 1.53 4.20
CA ASP A 301 -11.67 2.35 4.87
C ASP A 301 -10.62 2.76 3.83
N PRO A 302 -10.71 3.99 3.24
CA PRO A 302 -9.79 4.44 2.21
C PRO A 302 -8.33 4.56 2.65
N ALA A 303 -8.05 4.84 3.93
CA ALA A 303 -6.66 4.92 4.39
C ALA A 303 -6.01 3.56 4.51
N LYS A 304 -6.74 2.63 5.09
CA LYS A 304 -6.31 1.25 5.14
C LYS A 304 -6.05 0.72 3.73
N ALA A 305 -6.99 0.98 2.81
CA ALA A 305 -6.87 0.61 1.42
C ALA A 305 -5.60 1.20 0.77
N LEU A 306 -5.33 2.49 1.01
CA LEU A 306 -4.16 3.17 0.45
C LEU A 306 -2.84 2.63 1.03
N ALA A 307 -2.78 2.42 2.35
CA ALA A 307 -1.60 1.87 3.01
C ALA A 307 -1.31 0.42 2.57
N ALA A 308 -2.35 -0.39 2.41
CA ALA A 308 -2.24 -1.74 1.91
C ALA A 308 -1.86 -1.78 0.41
N PHE A 309 -2.33 -0.81 -0.37
CA PHE A 309 -2.00 -0.70 -1.79
C PHE A 309 -0.53 -0.37 -2.03
N ASP A 310 0.11 0.44 -1.19
CA ASP A 310 1.54 0.71 -1.28
C ASP A 310 2.36 -0.59 -1.16
N GLN A 311 2.00 -1.48 -0.23
CA GLN A 311 2.65 -2.77 -0.07
C GLN A 311 2.36 -3.72 -1.25
N PHE A 312 1.14 -3.69 -1.77
CA PHE A 312 0.73 -4.46 -2.95
C PHE A 312 1.50 -4.03 -4.21
N LEU A 313 1.68 -2.71 -4.41
CA LEU A 313 2.51 -2.18 -5.50
C LEU A 313 3.94 -2.71 -5.45
N ASP A 314 4.53 -2.76 -4.27
CA ASP A 314 5.89 -3.26 -4.10
C ASP A 314 6.02 -4.73 -4.48
N LEU A 315 5.01 -5.54 -4.21
CA LEU A 315 4.97 -6.95 -4.62
C LEU A 315 4.87 -7.08 -6.14
N ILE A 316 3.92 -6.39 -6.78
CA ILE A 316 3.70 -6.46 -8.24
C ILE A 316 4.91 -5.94 -9.02
N VAL A 317 5.50 -4.82 -8.60
CA VAL A 317 6.63 -4.22 -9.33
C VAL A 317 7.91 -5.03 -9.19
N LYS A 318 8.14 -5.71 -8.04
CA LYS A 318 9.29 -6.59 -7.83
C LYS A 318 9.19 -7.91 -8.62
N ASP A 319 7.99 -8.40 -8.85
CA ASP A 319 7.75 -9.69 -9.52
C ASP A 319 7.81 -9.61 -11.07
N GLN A 320 8.18 -8.45 -11.64
CA GLN A 320 8.45 -8.28 -13.08
C GLN A 320 9.72 -9.04 -13.57
N GLY A 321 10.05 -10.16 -12.92
CA GLY A 321 11.20 -10.98 -13.24
C GLY A 321 10.87 -12.16 -14.14
N LYS A 322 11.56 -12.26 -15.25
CA LYS A 322 11.93 -13.39 -16.10
C LYS A 322 11.19 -13.60 -17.43
N ASP A 323 9.88 -13.30 -17.54
CA ASP A 323 9.17 -13.62 -18.80
C ASP A 323 8.61 -12.40 -19.56
N GLY A 324 8.87 -11.17 -19.13
CA GLY A 324 8.58 -9.93 -19.90
C GLY A 324 7.12 -9.63 -20.21
N LYS A 325 6.18 -10.51 -19.83
CA LYS A 325 4.73 -10.28 -19.88
C LYS A 325 4.23 -9.96 -18.49
N SER A 326 4.10 -8.71 -18.22
CA SER A 326 3.63 -8.19 -16.94
C SER A 326 2.16 -8.54 -16.74
N GLN A 327 1.85 -9.47 -15.83
CA GLN A 327 0.49 -9.67 -15.29
C GLN A 327 -0.11 -8.35 -14.80
N ALA A 328 0.74 -7.41 -14.38
CA ALA A 328 0.37 -6.07 -13.99
C ALA A 328 -0.23 -5.23 -15.13
N LEU A 329 0.15 -5.45 -16.40
CA LEU A 329 -0.44 -4.76 -17.54
C LEU A 329 -1.86 -5.28 -17.86
N ASP A 330 -2.08 -6.58 -17.73
CA ASP A 330 -3.41 -7.19 -17.89
C ASP A 330 -4.34 -6.69 -16.77
N PHE A 331 -3.81 -6.53 -15.57
CA PHE A 331 -4.51 -6.00 -14.41
C PHE A 331 -4.97 -4.53 -14.59
N VAL A 332 -4.12 -3.68 -15.19
CA VAL A 332 -4.44 -2.26 -15.49
C VAL A 332 -5.55 -2.14 -16.53
N SER A 333 -5.70 -3.14 -17.38
CA SER A 333 -6.65 -3.09 -18.51
C SER A 333 -8.09 -3.33 -18.09
N ASP A 334 -8.35 -3.98 -16.96
CA ASP A 334 -9.70 -4.23 -16.47
C ASP A 334 -10.18 -3.17 -15.48
N LYS A 335 -11.08 -2.30 -15.96
CA LYS A 335 -11.67 -1.18 -15.21
C LYS A 335 -12.42 -1.61 -13.93
N LYS A 336 -12.86 -2.87 -13.81
CA LYS A 336 -13.63 -3.38 -12.66
C LYS A 336 -12.73 -3.83 -11.52
N THR A 337 -11.48 -4.10 -11.81
CA THR A 337 -10.52 -4.66 -10.85
C THR A 337 -10.16 -3.70 -9.73
N PHE A 338 -9.96 -2.41 -10.02
CA PHE A 338 -9.56 -1.43 -9.02
C PHE A 338 -10.64 -1.14 -7.95
N PRO A 339 -11.92 -0.94 -8.29
CA PRO A 339 -12.98 -0.83 -7.28
C PRO A 339 -13.06 -2.05 -6.35
N LEU A 340 -12.89 -3.25 -6.92
CA LEU A 340 -12.83 -4.49 -6.15
C LEU A 340 -11.62 -4.50 -5.22
N LEU A 341 -10.44 -4.20 -5.74
CA LEU A 341 -9.21 -4.14 -4.96
C LEU A 341 -9.30 -3.12 -3.81
N ALA A 342 -9.86 -1.93 -4.06
CA ALA A 342 -10.06 -0.92 -3.04
C ALA A 342 -10.98 -1.41 -1.91
N ARG A 343 -12.08 -2.11 -2.24
CA ARG A 343 -12.97 -2.74 -1.25
C ARG A 343 -12.23 -3.78 -0.42
N LEU A 344 -11.49 -4.67 -1.07
CA LEU A 344 -10.74 -5.73 -0.38
C LEU A 344 -9.68 -5.16 0.56
N LEU A 345 -8.85 -4.24 0.06
CA LEU A 345 -7.78 -3.63 0.84
C LEU A 345 -8.31 -2.77 1.99
N GLY A 346 -9.50 -2.18 1.84
CA GLY A 346 -10.16 -1.38 2.90
C GLY A 346 -10.99 -2.19 3.89
N ALA A 347 -11.23 -3.48 3.66
CA ALA A 347 -12.19 -4.23 4.47
C ALA A 347 -11.59 -4.71 5.81
N SER A 348 -10.38 -5.27 5.84
CA SER A 348 -9.83 -5.92 7.03
C SER A 348 -8.31 -6.05 6.99
N ASP A 349 -7.62 -5.76 8.12
CA ASP A 349 -6.20 -6.01 8.28
C ASP A 349 -5.87 -7.49 8.16
N PHE A 350 -6.76 -8.34 8.68
CA PHE A 350 -6.64 -9.78 8.60
C PHE A 350 -6.58 -10.29 7.15
N LEU A 351 -7.48 -9.78 6.29
CA LEU A 351 -7.48 -10.13 4.87
C LEU A 351 -6.23 -9.62 4.16
N TRP A 352 -5.71 -8.47 4.57
CA TRP A 352 -4.51 -7.91 3.99
C TRP A 352 -3.23 -8.64 4.45
N GLU A 353 -3.00 -8.73 5.76
CA GLU A 353 -1.72 -9.22 6.29
C GLU A 353 -1.48 -10.69 5.97
N ASP A 354 -2.52 -11.51 6.02
CA ASP A 354 -2.39 -12.94 5.84
C ASP A 354 -2.62 -13.41 4.43
N PHE A 355 -3.59 -12.84 3.79
CA PHE A 355 -4.11 -13.36 2.55
C PHE A 355 -3.44 -12.73 1.32
N LEU A 356 -3.47 -11.41 1.22
CA LEU A 356 -2.94 -10.70 0.05
C LEU A 356 -1.40 -10.75 -0.01
N ARG A 357 -0.73 -10.61 1.14
CA ARG A 357 0.73 -10.60 1.20
C ARG A 357 1.37 -11.95 0.87
N ARG A 358 0.66 -13.06 1.13
CA ARG A 358 1.17 -14.42 0.91
C ARG A 358 0.62 -15.12 -0.32
N GLN A 359 -0.44 -14.59 -0.91
CA GLN A 359 -1.17 -15.24 -2.02
C GLN A 359 -1.40 -14.34 -3.22
N HIS A 360 -0.57 -13.31 -3.42
CA HIS A 360 -0.71 -12.38 -4.56
C HIS A 360 -0.79 -13.10 -5.92
N ASP A 361 -0.09 -14.24 -6.10
CA ASP A 361 -0.15 -15.06 -7.32
C ASP A 361 -1.55 -15.62 -7.61
N ASN A 362 -2.36 -15.82 -6.56
CA ASN A 362 -3.74 -16.31 -6.70
C ASN A 362 -4.75 -15.14 -6.82
N LEU A 363 -4.36 -13.93 -6.41
CA LEU A 363 -5.23 -12.77 -6.35
C LEU A 363 -5.61 -12.27 -7.74
N LEU A 364 -4.63 -12.09 -8.60
CA LEU A 364 -4.83 -11.45 -9.90
C LEU A 364 -5.81 -12.21 -10.80
N PRO A 365 -5.68 -13.54 -11.00
CA PRO A 365 -6.65 -14.30 -11.79
C PRO A 365 -8.05 -14.29 -11.19
N LEU A 366 -8.16 -14.31 -9.85
CA LEU A 366 -9.46 -14.36 -9.19
C LEU A 366 -10.21 -13.02 -9.19
N LEU A 367 -9.50 -11.91 -9.24
CA LEU A 367 -10.11 -10.58 -9.39
C LEU A 367 -10.80 -10.41 -10.76
N THR A 368 -10.31 -11.11 -11.79
CA THR A 368 -10.95 -11.11 -13.12
C THR A 368 -12.12 -12.10 -13.21
N ASP A 369 -12.02 -13.26 -12.57
CA ASP A 369 -12.97 -14.38 -12.74
C ASP A 369 -14.05 -14.45 -11.64
N TYR A 370 -13.98 -13.61 -10.59
CA TYR A 370 -14.85 -13.76 -9.41
C TYR A 370 -16.34 -13.56 -9.71
N GLN A 371 -16.68 -12.76 -10.73
CA GLN A 371 -18.07 -12.35 -10.98
C GLN A 371 -18.97 -13.51 -11.37
N ASP A 372 -18.45 -14.48 -12.13
CA ASP A 372 -19.23 -15.58 -12.70
C ASP A 372 -19.40 -16.78 -11.75
N ALA A 373 -18.64 -16.85 -10.67
CA ALA A 373 -18.72 -17.96 -9.72
C ALA A 373 -19.68 -17.64 -8.55
N PRO A 374 -20.62 -18.55 -8.18
CA PRO A 374 -21.48 -18.34 -7.02
C PRO A 374 -20.68 -18.41 -5.70
N LEU A 375 -21.19 -17.79 -4.61
CA LEU A 375 -20.60 -17.91 -3.28
C LEU A 375 -20.57 -19.36 -2.82
N ILE A 376 -21.72 -20.04 -2.84
CA ILE A 376 -21.85 -21.45 -2.51
C ILE A 376 -21.71 -22.26 -3.80
N ARG A 377 -20.73 -23.15 -3.85
CA ARG A 377 -20.55 -24.11 -4.94
C ARG A 377 -20.98 -25.50 -4.46
N PRO A 378 -21.73 -26.26 -5.27
CA PRO A 378 -22.11 -27.63 -4.88
C PRO A 378 -20.87 -28.46 -4.52
N GLN A 379 -20.91 -29.19 -3.40
CA GLN A 379 -19.80 -30.06 -2.97
C GLN A 379 -19.32 -31.01 -4.06
N ALA A 380 -20.26 -31.57 -4.85
CA ALA A 380 -19.93 -32.44 -5.97
C ALA A 380 -19.05 -31.76 -7.03
N ALA A 381 -19.25 -30.47 -7.27
CA ALA A 381 -18.44 -29.69 -8.20
C ALA A 381 -17.04 -29.43 -7.61
N LEU A 382 -16.96 -29.06 -6.32
CA LEU A 382 -15.69 -28.89 -5.60
C LEU A 382 -14.88 -30.19 -5.59
N ARG A 383 -15.50 -31.33 -5.23
CA ARG A 383 -14.83 -32.65 -5.25
C ARG A 383 -14.29 -32.99 -6.65
N LYS A 384 -15.11 -32.84 -7.68
CA LYS A 384 -14.71 -33.12 -9.06
C LYS A 384 -13.53 -32.30 -9.52
N GLU A 385 -13.49 -31.02 -9.15
CA GLU A 385 -12.38 -30.13 -9.51
C GLU A 385 -11.11 -30.46 -8.71
N LEU A 386 -11.23 -30.65 -7.39
CA LEU A 386 -10.13 -31.07 -6.53
C LEU A 386 -9.52 -32.40 -7.00
N ASP A 387 -10.36 -33.42 -7.30
CA ASP A 387 -9.91 -34.71 -7.80
C ASP A 387 -9.11 -34.55 -9.10
N ARG A 388 -9.58 -33.70 -10.03
CA ARG A 388 -8.87 -33.41 -11.28
C ARG A 388 -7.50 -32.78 -11.06
N VAL A 389 -7.42 -31.83 -10.12
CA VAL A 389 -6.17 -31.14 -9.83
C VAL A 389 -5.18 -32.08 -9.16
N VAL A 390 -5.62 -32.84 -8.15
CA VAL A 390 -4.75 -33.75 -7.40
C VAL A 390 -4.34 -34.98 -8.26
N ALA A 391 -5.20 -35.46 -9.17
CA ALA A 391 -4.86 -36.58 -10.07
C ALA A 391 -3.69 -36.27 -11.03
N ARG A 392 -3.39 -35.01 -11.30
CA ARG A 392 -2.24 -34.63 -12.13
C ARG A 392 -0.91 -34.73 -11.37
N ALA A 393 -0.93 -34.76 -10.05
CA ALA A 393 0.25 -34.82 -9.20
C ALA A 393 0.74 -36.30 -9.08
N LYS A 394 2.03 -36.51 -9.32
CA LYS A 394 2.64 -37.85 -9.35
C LYS A 394 3.20 -38.29 -7.99
N THR A 395 3.52 -37.37 -7.09
CA THR A 395 4.06 -37.66 -5.75
C THR A 395 3.08 -37.25 -4.66
N ASP A 396 3.26 -37.74 -3.45
CA ASP A 396 2.41 -37.38 -2.31
C ASP A 396 2.63 -35.91 -1.91
N GLU A 397 3.86 -35.40 -2.00
CA GLU A 397 4.18 -33.99 -1.77
C GLU A 397 3.48 -33.08 -2.79
N ALA A 398 3.51 -33.45 -4.07
CA ALA A 398 2.83 -32.69 -5.12
C ALA A 398 1.29 -32.73 -4.97
N ARG A 399 0.72 -33.87 -4.46
CA ARG A 399 -0.71 -33.97 -4.15
C ARG A 399 -1.09 -33.05 -2.98
N LYS A 400 -0.29 -33.07 -1.91
CA LYS A 400 -0.45 -32.18 -0.76
C LYS A 400 -0.41 -30.72 -1.19
N GLU A 401 0.58 -30.33 -2.00
CA GLU A 401 0.71 -28.97 -2.51
C GLU A 401 -0.50 -28.57 -3.38
N ALA A 402 -0.93 -29.45 -4.29
CA ALA A 402 -2.07 -29.20 -5.16
C ALA A 402 -3.39 -29.05 -4.38
N LEU A 403 -3.59 -29.86 -3.33
CA LEU A 403 -4.75 -29.76 -2.43
C LEU A 403 -4.75 -28.43 -1.66
N ASN A 404 -3.61 -28.04 -1.07
CA ASN A 404 -3.53 -26.80 -0.31
C ASN A 404 -3.67 -25.57 -1.21
N ARG A 405 -3.12 -25.58 -2.42
CA ARG A 405 -3.31 -24.52 -3.42
C ARG A 405 -4.77 -24.40 -3.84
N PHE A 406 -5.47 -25.52 -4.05
CA PHE A 406 -6.91 -25.51 -4.33
C PHE A 406 -7.71 -24.94 -3.16
N LYS A 407 -7.44 -25.41 -1.92
CA LYS A 407 -8.06 -24.91 -0.70
C LYS A 407 -7.92 -23.39 -0.59
N ASP A 408 -6.71 -22.90 -0.72
CA ASP A 408 -6.38 -21.48 -0.58
C ASP A 408 -7.08 -20.62 -1.64
N ARG A 409 -7.14 -21.09 -2.89
CA ARG A 409 -7.84 -20.40 -3.98
C ARG A 409 -9.35 -20.33 -3.71
N GLU A 410 -9.97 -21.43 -3.27
CA GLU A 410 -11.41 -21.43 -2.99
C GLU A 410 -11.78 -20.61 -1.75
N MET A 411 -10.96 -20.64 -0.70
CA MET A 411 -11.14 -19.75 0.45
C MET A 411 -11.14 -18.29 0.01
N PHE A 412 -10.16 -17.91 -0.79
CA PHE A 412 -10.07 -16.55 -1.30
C PHE A 412 -11.27 -16.16 -2.16
N ARG A 413 -11.73 -17.04 -3.03
CA ARG A 413 -12.94 -16.81 -3.81
C ARG A 413 -14.16 -16.56 -2.91
N ILE A 414 -14.31 -17.33 -1.84
CA ILE A 414 -15.39 -17.19 -0.86
C ILE A 414 -15.28 -15.84 -0.15
N ASP A 415 -14.08 -15.47 0.30
CA ASP A 415 -13.82 -14.21 0.99
C ASP A 415 -14.13 -13.00 0.11
N ILE A 416 -13.62 -12.97 -1.13
CA ILE A 416 -13.93 -11.91 -2.10
C ILE A 416 -15.44 -11.76 -2.29
N LYS A 417 -16.14 -12.88 -2.57
CA LYS A 417 -17.58 -12.85 -2.81
C LYS A 417 -18.36 -12.27 -1.63
N HIS A 418 -18.00 -12.67 -0.42
CA HIS A 418 -18.66 -12.18 0.79
C HIS A 418 -18.42 -10.67 1.02
N ILE A 419 -17.18 -10.18 0.78
CA ILE A 419 -16.83 -8.79 1.01
C ILE A 419 -17.41 -7.87 -0.07
N VAL A 420 -17.41 -8.33 -1.31
CA VAL A 420 -17.75 -7.48 -2.46
C VAL A 420 -19.24 -7.42 -2.72
N GLU A 421 -19.95 -8.50 -2.49
CA GLU A 421 -21.38 -8.60 -2.75
C GLU A 421 -22.18 -8.39 -1.45
N PRO A 422 -22.77 -7.20 -1.23
CA PRO A 422 -23.52 -6.90 0.00
C PRO A 422 -24.74 -7.79 0.23
N SER A 423 -25.21 -8.47 -0.83
CA SER A 423 -26.32 -9.43 -0.74
C SER A 423 -25.92 -10.75 -0.08
N ASN A 424 -24.62 -11.06 0.02
CA ASN A 424 -24.14 -12.28 0.65
C ASN A 424 -24.15 -12.13 2.18
N ASN A 425 -24.97 -12.92 2.83
CA ASN A 425 -25.08 -12.94 4.28
C ASN A 425 -24.02 -13.85 4.92
N PHE A 426 -23.79 -13.67 6.22
CA PHE A 426 -22.81 -14.46 6.96
C PHE A 426 -23.14 -15.98 7.02
N PRO A 427 -24.41 -16.43 7.14
CA PRO A 427 -24.74 -17.85 7.04
C PRO A 427 -24.30 -18.51 5.74
N ASP A 428 -24.51 -17.88 4.58
CA ASP A 428 -24.09 -18.44 3.29
C ASP A 428 -22.57 -18.50 3.16
N PHE A 429 -21.88 -17.49 3.69
CA PHE A 429 -20.42 -17.48 3.78
C PHE A 429 -19.90 -18.63 4.65
N SER A 430 -20.49 -18.82 5.84
CA SER A 430 -20.13 -19.91 6.77
C SER A 430 -20.40 -21.28 6.18
N LEU A 431 -21.51 -21.43 5.47
CA LEU A 431 -21.84 -22.66 4.77
C LEU A 431 -20.81 -22.98 3.66
N ALA A 432 -20.46 -21.99 2.85
CA ALA A 432 -19.46 -22.16 1.77
C ALA A 432 -18.10 -22.60 2.31
N LEU A 433 -17.63 -22.00 3.42
CA LEU A 433 -16.37 -22.40 4.07
C LEU A 433 -16.46 -23.82 4.67
N SER A 434 -17.59 -24.17 5.27
CA SER A 434 -17.78 -25.48 5.88
C SER A 434 -17.83 -26.58 4.82
N GLU A 435 -18.52 -26.34 3.71
CA GLU A 435 -18.54 -27.27 2.57
C GLU A 435 -17.15 -27.47 1.94
N LEU A 436 -16.37 -26.40 1.82
CA LEU A 436 -14.99 -26.50 1.39
C LEU A 436 -14.16 -27.35 2.36
N ALA A 437 -14.29 -27.10 3.68
CA ALA A 437 -13.58 -27.85 4.72
C ALA A 437 -13.91 -29.34 4.69
N GLU A 438 -15.19 -29.70 4.52
CA GLU A 438 -15.63 -31.08 4.37
C GLU A 438 -14.95 -31.75 3.15
N VAL A 439 -14.95 -31.11 1.99
CA VAL A 439 -14.34 -31.65 0.75
C VAL A 439 -12.82 -31.81 0.90
N ILE A 440 -12.14 -30.85 1.49
CA ILE A 440 -10.69 -30.90 1.74
C ILE A 440 -10.36 -32.02 2.74
N MET A 441 -11.13 -32.17 3.82
CA MET A 441 -10.95 -33.20 4.84
C MET A 441 -11.15 -34.62 4.23
N GLU A 442 -12.23 -34.83 3.49
CA GLU A 442 -12.50 -36.11 2.82
C GLU A 442 -11.36 -36.53 1.88
N ARG A 443 -10.88 -35.60 1.07
CA ARG A 443 -9.78 -35.87 0.14
C ARG A 443 -8.48 -36.16 0.87
N SER A 444 -8.15 -35.39 1.92
CA SER A 444 -6.96 -35.59 2.73
C SER A 444 -6.96 -36.95 3.43
N ILE A 445 -8.12 -37.39 3.96
CA ILE A 445 -8.28 -38.73 4.56
C ILE A 445 -8.02 -39.80 3.51
N ALA A 446 -8.56 -39.65 2.31
CA ALA A 446 -8.37 -40.63 1.25
C ALA A 446 -6.90 -40.77 0.84
N ASP A 447 -6.19 -39.65 0.66
CA ASP A 447 -4.78 -39.65 0.25
C ASP A 447 -3.86 -40.17 1.38
N CYS A 448 -4.06 -39.77 2.65
CA CYS A 448 -3.31 -40.27 3.81
C CYS A 448 -3.56 -41.76 4.06
N SER A 449 -4.83 -42.20 3.96
CA SER A 449 -5.17 -43.62 4.11
C SER A 449 -4.52 -44.45 3.00
N ALA A 450 -4.55 -44.01 1.75
CA ALA A 450 -3.90 -44.71 0.64
C ALA A 450 -2.37 -44.82 0.82
N LYS A 451 -1.73 -43.80 1.40
CA LYS A 451 -0.31 -43.80 1.76
C LYS A 451 -0.01 -44.86 2.85
N LEU A 452 -0.79 -44.87 3.92
CA LEU A 452 -0.60 -45.83 5.03
C LEU A 452 -0.95 -47.25 4.65
N GLU A 453 -1.99 -47.45 3.82
CA GLU A 453 -2.38 -48.79 3.32
C GLU A 453 -1.28 -49.46 2.49
N LYS A 454 -0.48 -48.68 1.74
CA LYS A 454 0.69 -49.20 1.01
C LYS A 454 1.74 -49.79 1.94
N SER A 455 1.92 -49.20 3.12
CA SER A 455 2.94 -49.61 4.08
C SER A 455 2.45 -50.71 5.03
N TYR A 456 1.23 -50.57 5.55
CA TYR A 456 0.72 -51.42 6.66
C TYR A 456 -0.46 -52.30 6.27
N GLY A 457 -1.05 -52.10 5.08
CA GLY A 457 -2.30 -52.73 4.68
C GLY A 457 -3.53 -52.10 5.32
N ARG A 458 -4.71 -52.63 5.02
CA ARG A 458 -5.98 -52.08 5.50
C ARG A 458 -6.29 -52.50 6.93
N PRO A 459 -6.80 -51.58 7.77
CA PRO A 459 -7.18 -51.89 9.15
C PRO A 459 -8.41 -52.82 9.16
N ARG A 460 -8.33 -53.87 9.99
CA ARG A 460 -9.37 -54.88 10.17
C ARG A 460 -9.68 -55.08 11.64
N LEU A 461 -10.94 -55.39 11.94
CA LEU A 461 -11.37 -55.80 13.26
C LEU A 461 -10.87 -57.23 13.57
N ALA A 462 -10.96 -57.66 14.84
CA ALA A 462 -10.58 -58.99 15.26
C ALA A 462 -11.34 -60.11 14.47
N ASN A 463 -12.54 -59.86 14.03
CA ASN A 463 -13.33 -60.74 13.17
C ASN A 463 -12.99 -60.63 11.67
N ARG A 464 -11.88 -60.00 11.31
CA ARG A 464 -11.37 -59.75 9.96
C ARG A 464 -12.23 -58.86 9.06
N LYS A 465 -13.34 -58.27 9.54
CA LYS A 465 -14.10 -57.28 8.79
C LYS A 465 -13.29 -55.96 8.70
N PRO A 466 -13.52 -55.14 7.67
CA PRO A 466 -12.90 -53.82 7.61
C PRO A 466 -13.21 -53.02 8.87
N CYS A 467 -12.20 -52.32 9.41
CA CYS A 467 -12.40 -51.39 10.52
C CYS A 467 -12.86 -50.05 9.94
N SER A 468 -14.07 -49.63 10.32
CA SER A 468 -14.62 -48.33 9.90
C SER A 468 -13.88 -47.19 10.59
N PHE A 469 -13.83 -46.02 9.93
CA PHE A 469 -13.29 -44.78 10.44
C PHE A 469 -14.27 -43.65 10.12
N ALA A 470 -14.46 -42.75 11.08
CA ALA A 470 -15.29 -41.58 10.91
C ALA A 470 -14.61 -40.35 11.54
N VAL A 471 -14.84 -39.20 10.93
CA VAL A 471 -14.45 -37.90 11.46
C VAL A 471 -15.72 -37.14 11.80
N LEU A 472 -15.86 -36.75 13.06
CA LEU A 472 -17.00 -35.98 13.55
C LEU A 472 -16.54 -34.53 13.66
N GLY A 473 -17.19 -33.63 12.93
CA GLY A 473 -17.01 -32.19 13.08
C GLY A 473 -17.59 -31.71 14.42
N LEU A 474 -16.87 -30.88 15.14
CA LEU A 474 -17.26 -30.29 16.40
C LEU A 474 -17.34 -28.77 16.27
N GLY A 475 -17.87 -28.10 17.30
CA GLY A 475 -17.90 -26.64 17.38
C GLY A 475 -18.49 -25.97 16.13
N LYS A 476 -17.85 -24.94 15.65
CA LYS A 476 -18.28 -24.20 14.45
C LYS A 476 -18.24 -25.05 13.18
N PHE A 477 -17.28 -25.96 13.07
CA PHE A 477 -17.25 -26.88 11.93
C PHE A 477 -18.42 -27.84 11.93
N GLY A 478 -18.74 -28.43 13.09
CA GLY A 478 -19.91 -29.33 13.24
C GLY A 478 -21.24 -28.63 13.03
N GLY A 479 -21.36 -27.36 13.44
CA GLY A 479 -22.53 -26.50 13.21
C GLY A 479 -22.62 -25.88 11.82
N ARG A 480 -21.60 -26.06 10.95
CA ARG A 480 -21.46 -25.36 9.66
C ARG A 480 -21.45 -23.84 9.79
N GLU A 481 -20.77 -23.35 10.83
CA GLU A 481 -20.67 -21.94 11.21
C GLU A 481 -19.21 -21.43 11.14
N LEU A 482 -18.37 -21.97 10.25
CA LEU A 482 -16.99 -21.52 10.08
C LEU A 482 -16.95 -20.05 9.69
N GLY A 483 -16.06 -19.29 10.32
CA GLY A 483 -15.76 -17.90 9.98
C GLY A 483 -14.33 -17.75 9.47
N TYR A 484 -13.90 -16.51 9.21
CA TYR A 484 -12.59 -16.17 8.64
C TYR A 484 -11.38 -16.80 9.37
N ALA A 485 -11.43 -16.90 10.69
CA ALA A 485 -10.34 -17.40 11.53
C ALA A 485 -10.76 -18.62 12.35
N SER A 486 -11.54 -19.53 11.75
CA SER A 486 -12.02 -20.70 12.47
C SER A 486 -11.10 -21.91 12.30
N ASP A 487 -10.79 -22.55 13.44
CA ASP A 487 -10.20 -23.88 13.47
C ASP A 487 -11.21 -24.94 12.99
N ILE A 488 -10.70 -26.05 12.44
CA ILE A 488 -11.48 -27.23 12.11
C ILE A 488 -11.41 -28.18 13.30
N GLU A 489 -12.37 -28.07 14.22
CA GLU A 489 -12.46 -28.94 15.39
C GLU A 489 -13.04 -30.30 14.99
N VAL A 490 -12.30 -31.38 15.25
CA VAL A 490 -12.70 -32.75 14.87
C VAL A 490 -12.41 -33.76 15.94
N LEU A 491 -13.24 -34.82 15.94
CA LEU A 491 -13.03 -36.03 16.71
C LEU A 491 -12.89 -37.22 15.74
N PHE A 492 -11.81 -37.96 15.87
CA PHE A 492 -11.57 -39.18 15.12
C PHE A 492 -12.10 -40.41 15.86
N VAL A 493 -12.92 -41.21 15.19
CA VAL A 493 -13.54 -42.40 15.74
C VAL A 493 -13.31 -43.60 14.82
N TYR A 494 -12.88 -44.71 15.36
CA TYR A 494 -12.72 -45.96 14.60
C TYR A 494 -13.43 -47.12 15.26
N GLY A 495 -13.75 -48.16 14.43
CA GLY A 495 -14.70 -49.19 14.77
C GLY A 495 -14.27 -50.20 15.83
N GLY A 496 -13.00 -50.22 16.24
CA GLY A 496 -12.54 -51.10 17.33
C GLY A 496 -11.18 -51.76 17.12
N SER A 497 -10.82 -52.63 18.04
CA SER A 497 -9.52 -53.30 18.10
C SER A 497 -9.33 -54.30 16.97
N GLY A 498 -8.08 -54.47 16.53
CA GLY A 498 -7.67 -55.37 15.48
C GLY A 498 -6.34 -54.94 14.87
N LYS A 499 -5.96 -55.55 13.74
CA LYS A 499 -4.67 -55.30 13.07
C LYS A 499 -4.84 -55.02 11.59
N THR A 500 -3.90 -54.28 11.04
CA THR A 500 -3.84 -54.10 9.57
C THR A 500 -3.45 -55.38 8.84
N SER A 501 -3.85 -55.47 7.57
CA SER A 501 -3.69 -56.67 6.75
C SER A 501 -2.36 -56.80 6.01
N GLY A 502 -1.42 -55.84 6.20
CA GLY A 502 -0.13 -55.83 5.52
C GLY A 502 0.92 -56.75 6.13
N LYS A 503 2.03 -56.95 5.44
CA LYS A 503 3.15 -57.77 5.93
C LYS A 503 3.76 -57.21 7.23
N GLN A 504 3.74 -55.90 7.40
CA GLN A 504 4.11 -55.18 8.63
C GLN A 504 2.84 -54.73 9.35
N GLY A 505 1.98 -55.69 9.70
CA GLY A 505 0.71 -55.38 10.35
C GLY A 505 0.90 -54.71 11.72
N ILE A 506 0.25 -53.57 11.92
CA ILE A 506 0.21 -52.81 13.17
C ILE A 506 -1.20 -52.86 13.78
N GLU A 507 -1.31 -52.52 15.07
CA GLU A 507 -2.60 -52.40 15.77
C GLU A 507 -3.46 -51.28 15.14
N ASN A 508 -4.79 -51.44 15.14
CA ASN A 508 -5.68 -50.40 14.63
C ASN A 508 -5.51 -49.06 15.35
N SER A 509 -5.27 -49.08 16.65
CA SER A 509 -4.98 -47.84 17.43
C SER A 509 -3.79 -47.10 16.87
N GLU A 510 -2.69 -47.82 16.64
CA GLU A 510 -1.47 -47.26 16.07
C GLU A 510 -1.68 -46.76 14.63
N TYR A 511 -2.44 -47.52 13.81
CA TYR A 511 -2.77 -47.11 12.44
C TYR A 511 -3.54 -45.79 12.42
N PHE A 512 -4.59 -45.65 13.23
CA PHE A 512 -5.41 -44.43 13.26
C PHE A 512 -4.73 -43.25 13.95
N GLU A 513 -3.84 -43.48 14.90
CA GLU A 513 -2.96 -42.45 15.44
C GLU A 513 -2.03 -41.88 14.35
N ARG A 514 -1.39 -42.76 13.56
CA ARG A 514 -0.56 -42.34 12.43
C ARG A 514 -1.39 -41.63 11.36
N LEU A 515 -2.61 -42.07 11.09
CA LEU A 515 -3.53 -41.39 10.15
C LEU A 515 -3.84 -39.97 10.63
N ALA A 516 -4.15 -39.81 11.92
CA ALA A 516 -4.39 -38.48 12.50
C ALA A 516 -3.14 -37.57 12.39
N GLN A 517 -1.95 -38.08 12.67
CA GLN A 517 -0.69 -37.33 12.54
C GLN A 517 -0.42 -36.93 11.09
N GLU A 518 -0.63 -37.83 10.11
CA GLU A 518 -0.49 -37.51 8.68
C GLU A 518 -1.48 -36.42 8.27
N LEU A 519 -2.76 -36.51 8.69
CA LEU A 519 -3.80 -35.53 8.38
C LEU A 519 -3.45 -34.12 8.92
N LEU A 520 -2.93 -34.03 10.16
CA LEU A 520 -2.47 -32.77 10.75
C LEU A 520 -1.34 -32.12 9.94
N GLY A 521 -0.49 -32.93 9.31
CA GLY A 521 0.56 -32.44 8.42
C GLY A 521 0.14 -32.22 6.96
N TRP A 522 -1.00 -32.77 6.54
CA TRP A 522 -1.46 -32.74 5.13
C TRP A 522 -2.16 -31.43 4.79
N ILE A 523 -3.06 -30.98 5.66
CA ILE A 523 -3.77 -29.70 5.51
C ILE A 523 -2.93 -28.61 6.17
N GLU A 524 -2.40 -27.70 5.39
CA GLU A 524 -1.58 -26.59 5.88
C GLU A 524 -2.47 -25.45 6.32
N ALA A 525 -2.39 -25.11 7.61
CA ALA A 525 -2.88 -23.85 8.12
C ALA A 525 -1.86 -22.75 7.78
N LYS A 526 -2.28 -21.68 7.12
CA LYS A 526 -1.36 -20.55 6.80
C LYS A 526 -1.11 -19.63 7.97
N GLN A 527 -2.01 -19.65 8.96
CA GLN A 527 -1.88 -18.96 10.25
C GLN A 527 -2.57 -19.73 11.37
N GLU A 528 -2.27 -19.33 12.61
CA GLU A 528 -3.00 -19.79 13.78
C GLU A 528 -4.50 -19.47 13.60
N GLY A 529 -5.35 -20.51 13.60
CA GLY A 529 -6.79 -20.38 13.53
C GLY A 529 -7.44 -20.48 12.15
N ILE A 530 -6.69 -20.51 11.02
CA ILE A 530 -7.32 -20.64 9.70
C ILE A 530 -7.12 -22.03 9.15
N PHE A 531 -8.21 -22.80 9.06
CA PHE A 531 -8.19 -24.19 8.56
C PHE A 531 -7.19 -25.09 9.32
N ARG A 532 -6.82 -24.73 10.53
CA ARG A 532 -6.02 -25.58 11.40
C ARG A 532 -6.90 -26.70 11.94
N ILE A 533 -6.47 -27.94 11.77
CA ILE A 533 -7.16 -29.07 12.38
C ILE A 533 -6.86 -29.04 13.89
N ASP A 534 -7.90 -28.93 14.72
CA ASP A 534 -7.81 -29.04 16.17
C ASP A 534 -8.47 -30.37 16.61
N VAL A 535 -7.61 -31.26 17.13
CA VAL A 535 -8.02 -32.58 17.65
C VAL A 535 -8.06 -32.62 19.17
N ARG A 536 -7.87 -31.48 19.84
CA ARG A 536 -7.86 -31.40 21.30
C ARG A 536 -9.28 -31.54 21.83
N LEU A 537 -9.52 -32.63 22.52
CA LEU A 537 -10.69 -32.76 23.38
C LEU A 537 -10.48 -31.78 24.56
N ARG A 538 -11.28 -30.72 24.60
CA ARG A 538 -11.39 -29.93 25.83
C ARG A 538 -12.28 -30.72 26.79
N PRO A 539 -11.82 -30.95 28.07
CA PRO A 539 -12.63 -31.65 29.06
C PRO A 539 -13.92 -30.89 29.37
#